data_33d2ad818ddb95ca5ed50eb9f805ff3a
#
_entry.id   33d2ad818ddb95ca5ed50eb9f805ff3a
#
_cell.length_a   1.000
_cell.length_b   1.000
_cell.length_c   1.000
_cell.angle_alpha   90.00
_cell.angle_beta   90.00
_cell.angle_gamma   90.00
#
_symmetry.space_group_name_H-M   'P 1'
#
loop_
_entity.id
_entity.type
_entity.pdbx_description
1 polymer ?
#
loop_
_entity_poly.entity_id
_entity_poly.type
_entity_poly.pdbx_seq_one_letter_code
_entity_poly.pdbx_strand_id
1 'polypeptide(L)'
;MKLYAFCITFMLSLLSCFGQETHIIEPSILEISYHTRYLNSYDDYVLRIGKNVSEYFSYNRLRFDSLACNPETAEAVINEWIERLESKNQTTKVESPGHGDYIYRNLEEGKTSTYTQVWSSHYRIVEDIPTQEWVICEDSTRKIIGFNCTLATTHFRGRDWKVWFSEEIPLPLGPWKLGGLPGLILAAHCDVFLDVIASNIKREQLPPVTFYNFWEKKYKNIDRLSYLKKASDHTLYPKNIIFIPKMELE
;
A
#
# COMPACT_ATOMS: atom_id res chain seq x y z
N MET A 1 19.64 -44.32 -25.74
CA MET A 1 20.25 -43.18 -25.03
C MET A 1 19.91 -41.77 -25.59
N LYS A 2 19.26 -41.64 -26.74
CA LYS A 2 18.88 -40.35 -27.33
C LYS A 2 17.45 -39.88 -27.00
N LEU A 3 16.59 -40.76 -26.45
CA LEU A 3 15.19 -40.42 -26.13
C LEU A 3 15.03 -39.76 -24.75
N TYR A 4 15.94 -40.04 -23.80
CA TYR A 4 15.89 -39.45 -22.45
C TYR A 4 16.41 -38.01 -22.39
N ALA A 5 17.32 -37.61 -23.30
CA ALA A 5 17.84 -36.26 -23.37
C ALA A 5 16.79 -35.27 -23.90
N PHE A 6 15.86 -35.70 -24.75
CA PHE A 6 14.81 -34.86 -25.32
C PHE A 6 13.67 -34.56 -24.32
N CYS A 7 13.37 -35.53 -23.43
CA CYS A 7 12.38 -35.32 -22.36
C CYS A 7 12.87 -34.38 -21.26
N ILE A 8 14.17 -34.39 -20.94
CA ILE A 8 14.73 -33.55 -19.91
C ILE A 8 14.81 -32.08 -20.39
N THR A 9 15.12 -31.82 -21.66
CA THR A 9 15.12 -30.47 -22.25
C THR A 9 13.70 -29.92 -22.41
N PHE A 10 12.69 -30.75 -22.64
CA PHE A 10 11.30 -30.30 -22.71
C PHE A 10 10.67 -30.08 -21.34
N MET A 11 11.12 -30.81 -20.31
CA MET A 11 10.68 -30.59 -18.92
C MET A 11 11.31 -29.33 -18.28
N LEU A 12 12.52 -28.96 -18.72
CA LEU A 12 13.17 -27.70 -18.30
C LEU A 12 12.57 -26.45 -18.95
N SER A 13 11.86 -26.58 -20.07
CA SER A 13 11.18 -25.46 -20.73
C SER A 13 9.78 -25.17 -20.18
N LEU A 14 9.22 -26.06 -19.34
CA LEU A 14 7.94 -25.88 -18.64
C LEU A 14 8.11 -25.29 -17.23
N LEU A 15 9.35 -25.08 -16.77
CA LEU A 15 9.69 -24.30 -15.58
C LEU A 15 9.78 -22.79 -15.87
N SER A 16 9.30 -22.36 -17.04
CA SER A 16 9.18 -20.94 -17.37
C SER A 16 7.98 -20.36 -16.66
N CYS A 17 8.29 -19.81 -15.50
CA CYS A 17 7.81 -18.50 -15.16
C CYS A 17 6.33 -18.34 -14.86
N PHE A 18 5.93 -18.65 -13.66
CA PHE A 18 5.06 -17.68 -13.00
C PHE A 18 5.98 -16.54 -12.58
N GLY A 19 6.08 -15.51 -13.45
CA GLY A 19 7.02 -14.44 -13.32
C GLY A 19 6.65 -13.53 -12.17
N GLN A 20 7.53 -13.48 -11.21
CA GLN A 20 7.50 -12.50 -10.15
C GLN A 20 8.56 -11.45 -10.50
N GLU A 21 8.16 -10.33 -11.12
CA GLU A 21 9.04 -9.20 -11.34
C GLU A 21 9.17 -8.42 -10.04
N THR A 22 9.97 -8.96 -9.13
CA THR A 22 10.34 -8.25 -7.91
C THR A 22 11.82 -7.94 -7.96
N HIS A 23 12.20 -6.70 -7.64
CA HIS A 23 13.59 -6.34 -7.53
C HIS A 23 13.84 -5.42 -6.34
N ILE A 24 14.99 -5.62 -5.68
CA ILE A 24 15.43 -4.77 -4.59
C ILE A 24 15.83 -3.42 -5.17
N ILE A 25 15.25 -2.34 -4.61
CA ILE A 25 15.60 -0.96 -4.98
C ILE A 25 16.80 -0.50 -4.17
N GLU A 26 16.70 -0.58 -2.84
CA GLU A 26 17.80 -0.20 -1.92
C GLU A 26 17.59 -0.80 -0.53
N PRO A 27 18.61 -0.82 0.35
CA PRO A 27 18.45 -1.21 1.74
C PRO A 27 17.51 -0.25 2.49
N SER A 28 16.69 -0.79 3.40
CA SER A 28 15.86 0.02 4.30
C SER A 28 16.64 0.49 5.51
N ILE A 29 16.26 1.65 6.04
CA ILE A 29 16.78 2.23 7.29
C ILE A 29 15.74 2.26 8.40
N LEU A 30 14.44 2.18 8.04
CA LEU A 30 13.33 2.21 8.97
C LEU A 30 12.12 1.51 8.37
N GLU A 31 11.36 0.78 9.19
CA GLU A 31 10.06 0.23 8.84
C GLU A 31 9.04 0.55 9.92
N ILE A 32 7.89 1.09 9.50
CA ILE A 32 6.77 1.41 10.37
C ILE A 32 5.58 0.55 9.95
N SER A 33 5.00 -0.16 10.93
CA SER A 33 3.72 -0.85 10.76
C SER A 33 2.59 0.04 11.25
N TYR A 34 1.51 0.12 10.49
CA TYR A 34 0.31 0.87 10.83
C TYR A 34 -0.90 -0.04 10.87
N HIS A 35 -1.68 0.02 11.94
CA HIS A 35 -3.05 -0.48 11.94
C HIS A 35 -3.96 0.55 11.29
N THR A 36 -4.72 0.13 10.31
CA THR A 36 -5.61 0.98 9.55
C THR A 36 -7.03 0.47 9.67
N ARG A 37 -7.93 1.34 10.11
CA ARG A 37 -9.37 1.14 10.03
C ARG A 37 -9.90 1.94 8.84
N TYR A 38 -10.54 1.26 7.91
CA TYR A 38 -11.19 1.85 6.76
C TYR A 38 -12.68 1.47 6.78
N LEU A 39 -13.55 2.41 7.17
CA LEU A 39 -14.96 2.12 7.51
C LEU A 39 -15.04 1.00 8.57
N ASN A 40 -15.60 -0.16 8.19
CA ASN A 40 -15.75 -1.34 9.03
C ASN A 40 -14.66 -2.42 8.77
N SER A 41 -13.69 -2.12 7.90
CA SER A 41 -12.60 -3.02 7.57
C SER A 41 -11.32 -2.61 8.28
N TYR A 42 -10.48 -3.60 8.60
CA TYR A 42 -9.18 -3.41 9.21
C TYR A 42 -8.11 -3.99 8.29
N ASP A 43 -6.98 -3.31 8.20
CA ASP A 43 -5.83 -3.75 7.42
C ASP A 43 -4.54 -3.24 8.07
N ASP A 44 -3.45 -3.97 7.86
CA ASP A 44 -2.13 -3.59 8.30
C ASP A 44 -1.33 -3.06 7.11
N TYR A 45 -0.79 -1.86 7.27
CA TYR A 45 0.05 -1.22 6.27
C TYR A 45 1.48 -1.10 6.75
N VAL A 46 2.39 -1.09 5.81
CA VAL A 46 3.82 -0.90 6.06
C VAL A 46 4.30 0.33 5.29
N LEU A 47 5.00 1.22 6.01
CA LEU A 47 5.86 2.24 5.41
C LEU A 47 7.30 1.80 5.61
N ARG A 48 7.97 1.45 4.54
CA ARG A 48 9.39 1.08 4.54
C ARG A 48 10.19 2.21 3.91
N ILE A 49 11.23 2.63 4.58
CA ILE A 49 12.01 3.82 4.24
C ILE A 49 13.45 3.41 3.98
N GLY A 50 13.93 3.68 2.78
CA GLY A 50 15.34 3.65 2.41
C GLY A 50 15.97 5.02 2.49
N LYS A 51 17.15 5.18 1.90
CA LYS A 51 17.86 6.46 1.84
C LYS A 51 17.18 7.43 0.86
N ASN A 52 16.81 6.94 -0.31
CA ASN A 52 16.27 7.74 -1.41
C ASN A 52 14.83 7.38 -1.75
N VAL A 53 14.39 6.18 -1.43
CA VAL A 53 13.05 5.69 -1.78
C VAL A 53 12.32 5.21 -0.54
N SER A 54 11.05 5.57 -0.41
CA SER A 54 10.14 4.93 0.53
C SER A 54 9.03 4.19 -0.20
N GLU A 55 8.53 3.11 0.39
CA GLU A 55 7.39 2.35 -0.11
C GLU A 55 6.29 2.23 0.95
N TYR A 56 5.03 2.37 0.51
CA TYR A 56 3.85 2.20 1.37
C TYR A 56 2.88 1.22 0.72
N PHE A 57 2.48 0.19 1.45
CA PHE A 57 1.63 -0.89 0.93
C PHE A 57 0.87 -1.61 2.04
N SER A 58 -0.22 -2.30 1.69
CA SER A 58 -0.90 -3.23 2.60
C SER A 58 -0.08 -4.51 2.77
N TYR A 59 0.21 -4.86 4.02
CA TYR A 59 0.90 -6.12 4.36
C TYR A 59 0.06 -7.35 3.98
N ASN A 60 -1.24 -7.28 4.23
CA ASN A 60 -2.15 -8.38 3.89
C ASN A 60 -2.23 -8.59 2.37
N ARG A 61 -2.21 -7.50 1.60
CA ARG A 61 -2.16 -7.57 0.14
C ARG A 61 -0.85 -8.17 -0.37
N LEU A 62 0.28 -7.70 0.16
CA LEU A 62 1.60 -8.23 -0.19
C LEU A 62 1.65 -9.75 0.07
N ARG A 63 1.22 -10.16 1.28
CA ARG A 63 1.19 -11.57 1.67
C ARG A 63 0.29 -12.39 0.73
N PHE A 64 -0.92 -11.90 0.46
CA PHE A 64 -1.84 -12.57 -0.47
C PHE A 64 -1.24 -12.69 -1.87
N ASP A 65 -0.75 -11.60 -2.46
CA ASP A 65 -0.18 -11.58 -3.80
C ASP A 65 1.03 -12.53 -3.90
N SER A 66 1.89 -12.54 -2.89
CA SER A 66 3.07 -13.42 -2.84
C SER A 66 2.69 -14.91 -2.78
N LEU A 67 1.75 -15.27 -1.92
CA LEU A 67 1.31 -16.66 -1.77
C LEU A 67 0.48 -17.14 -2.96
N ALA A 68 -0.40 -16.28 -3.49
CA ALA A 68 -1.25 -16.63 -4.62
C ALA A 68 -0.48 -16.70 -5.96
N CYS A 69 0.67 -16.03 -6.05
CA CYS A 69 1.58 -16.12 -7.20
C CYS A 69 2.48 -17.37 -7.17
N ASN A 70 2.64 -18.02 -6.02
CA ASN A 70 3.44 -19.22 -5.87
C ASN A 70 2.56 -20.46 -6.11
N PRO A 71 2.87 -21.32 -7.12
CA PRO A 71 2.08 -22.51 -7.45
C PRO A 71 1.86 -23.48 -6.28
N GLU A 72 2.83 -23.56 -5.34
CA GLU A 72 2.74 -24.47 -4.19
C GLU A 72 1.73 -24.01 -3.13
N THR A 73 1.46 -22.70 -3.04
CA THR A 73 0.61 -22.11 -2.00
C THR A 73 -0.67 -21.46 -2.54
N ALA A 74 -0.76 -21.26 -3.87
CA ALA A 74 -1.85 -20.53 -4.51
C ALA A 74 -3.24 -21.10 -4.18
N GLU A 75 -3.42 -22.40 -4.32
CA GLU A 75 -4.70 -23.07 -4.08
C GLU A 75 -5.16 -22.89 -2.63
N ALA A 76 -4.25 -23.09 -1.67
CA ALA A 76 -4.56 -22.99 -0.25
C ALA A 76 -4.97 -21.57 0.14
N VAL A 77 -4.22 -20.55 -0.31
CA VAL A 77 -4.50 -19.15 0.07
C VAL A 77 -5.76 -18.61 -0.61
N ILE A 78 -6.04 -19.03 -1.85
CA ILE A 78 -7.27 -18.64 -2.56
C ILE A 78 -8.49 -19.28 -1.90
N ASN A 79 -8.43 -20.57 -1.54
CA ASN A 79 -9.52 -21.26 -0.84
C ASN A 79 -9.77 -20.62 0.54
N GLU A 80 -8.73 -20.34 1.33
CA GLU A 80 -8.85 -19.63 2.61
C GLU A 80 -9.56 -18.26 2.42
N TRP A 81 -9.23 -17.55 1.37
CA TRP A 81 -9.87 -16.26 1.08
C TRP A 81 -11.33 -16.42 0.65
N ILE A 82 -11.67 -17.41 -0.16
CA ILE A 82 -13.06 -17.72 -0.57
C ILE A 82 -13.89 -18.10 0.66
N GLU A 83 -13.39 -19.00 1.52
CA GLU A 83 -14.06 -19.40 2.76
C GLU A 83 -14.34 -18.20 3.67
N ARG A 84 -13.38 -17.28 3.81
CA ARG A 84 -13.58 -16.03 4.55
C ARG A 84 -14.66 -15.14 3.92
N LEU A 85 -14.77 -15.10 2.60
CA LEU A 85 -15.85 -14.36 1.91
C LEU A 85 -17.23 -14.99 2.13
N GLU A 86 -17.30 -16.33 2.13
CA GLU A 86 -18.55 -17.09 2.27
C GLU A 86 -19.03 -17.17 3.72
N SER A 87 -18.10 -17.26 4.69
CA SER A 87 -18.42 -17.33 6.13
C SER A 87 -18.99 -16.05 6.71
N LYS A 88 -19.18 -15.01 5.93
CA LYS A 88 -19.71 -13.71 6.33
C LYS A 88 -21.19 -13.74 6.67
N ASN A 89 -21.53 -14.30 7.81
CA ASN A 89 -22.64 -13.79 8.59
C ASN A 89 -22.20 -12.43 9.17
N GLN A 90 -22.61 -11.38 8.55
CA GLN A 90 -22.68 -9.93 8.72
C GLN A 90 -22.09 -9.23 9.97
N THR A 91 -21.46 -9.90 10.91
CA THR A 91 -20.96 -9.30 12.17
C THR A 91 -19.46 -9.40 12.41
N THR A 92 -18.72 -10.12 11.58
CA THR A 92 -17.27 -10.25 11.73
C THR A 92 -16.54 -9.15 10.96
N LYS A 93 -15.62 -8.47 11.64
CA LYS A 93 -14.67 -7.54 11.03
C LYS A 93 -13.98 -8.22 9.83
N VAL A 94 -14.26 -7.72 8.64
CA VAL A 94 -13.65 -8.27 7.43
C VAL A 94 -12.25 -7.71 7.34
N GLU A 95 -11.24 -8.55 7.57
CA GLU A 95 -9.90 -8.23 7.10
C GLU A 95 -9.98 -8.13 5.57
N SER A 96 -9.76 -6.94 5.05
CA SER A 96 -9.62 -6.72 3.62
C SER A 96 -8.37 -7.47 3.15
N PRO A 97 -8.35 -8.05 1.92
CA PRO A 97 -7.08 -8.48 1.32
C PRO A 97 -6.13 -7.30 1.04
N GLY A 98 -6.44 -6.13 1.59
CA GLY A 98 -5.74 -4.87 1.41
C GLY A 98 -6.17 -4.11 0.16
N HIS A 99 -6.00 -2.81 0.19
CA HIS A 99 -6.03 -2.01 -1.03
C HIS A 99 -4.82 -2.40 -1.88
N GLY A 100 -5.03 -2.67 -3.16
CA GLY A 100 -4.00 -3.17 -4.06
C GLY A 100 -2.96 -2.14 -4.50
N ASP A 101 -2.88 -0.98 -3.83
CA ASP A 101 -1.97 0.09 -4.20
C ASP A 101 -0.60 -0.11 -3.56
N TYR A 102 0.45 -0.02 -4.40
CA TYR A 102 1.83 0.13 -3.97
C TYR A 102 2.29 1.54 -4.30
N ILE A 103 2.73 2.28 -3.30
CA ILE A 103 3.13 3.69 -3.43
C ILE A 103 4.63 3.80 -3.16
N TYR A 104 5.38 4.29 -4.14
CA TYR A 104 6.81 4.54 -4.02
C TYR A 104 7.06 6.04 -4.11
N ARG A 105 7.81 6.60 -3.16
CA ARG A 105 8.31 7.96 -3.23
C ARG A 105 9.80 7.92 -3.49
N ASN A 106 10.22 8.48 -4.61
CA ASN A 106 11.62 8.75 -4.89
C ASN A 106 11.94 10.18 -4.45
N LEU A 107 12.64 10.28 -3.33
CA LEU A 107 12.94 11.57 -2.69
C LEU A 107 13.96 12.37 -3.52
N GLU A 108 14.89 11.70 -4.20
CA GLU A 108 15.90 12.33 -5.05
C GLU A 108 15.28 12.93 -6.32
N GLU A 109 14.37 12.21 -6.96
CA GLU A 109 13.66 12.68 -8.13
C GLU A 109 12.48 13.61 -7.81
N GLY A 110 12.07 13.69 -6.55
CA GLY A 110 10.87 14.43 -6.13
C GLY A 110 9.57 13.85 -6.70
N LYS A 111 9.52 12.53 -6.96
CA LYS A 111 8.39 11.86 -7.60
C LYS A 111 7.74 10.81 -6.71
N THR A 112 6.42 10.67 -6.87
CA THR A 112 5.62 9.58 -6.32
C THR A 112 5.08 8.74 -7.46
N SER A 113 5.29 7.42 -7.40
CA SER A 113 4.69 6.44 -8.31
C SER A 113 3.67 5.60 -7.56
N THR A 114 2.43 5.60 -7.99
CA THR A 114 1.36 4.74 -7.44
C THR A 114 1.02 3.66 -8.46
N TYR A 115 1.18 2.41 -8.07
CA TYR A 115 0.77 1.24 -8.84
C TYR A 115 -0.58 0.77 -8.31
N THR A 116 -1.59 0.83 -9.15
CA THR A 116 -2.99 0.67 -8.77
C THR A 116 -3.80 -0.04 -9.85
N GLN A 117 -5.08 -0.27 -9.60
CA GLN A 117 -5.97 -0.92 -10.55
C GLN A 117 -7.37 -0.30 -10.57
N VAL A 118 -8.02 -0.41 -11.71
CA VAL A 118 -9.46 -0.22 -11.88
C VAL A 118 -9.99 -1.54 -12.43
N TRP A 119 -10.69 -2.31 -11.61
CA TRP A 119 -11.15 -3.66 -11.91
C TRP A 119 -10.00 -4.54 -12.42
N SER A 120 -10.01 -4.97 -13.67
CA SER A 120 -8.98 -5.84 -14.29
C SER A 120 -7.84 -5.07 -14.97
N SER A 121 -7.87 -3.74 -14.99
CA SER A 121 -6.87 -2.92 -15.64
C SER A 121 -5.91 -2.31 -14.63
N HIS A 122 -4.59 -2.44 -14.89
CA HIS A 122 -3.54 -1.97 -14.01
C HIS A 122 -2.95 -0.64 -14.52
N TYR A 123 -2.73 0.30 -13.61
CA TYR A 123 -2.26 1.64 -13.91
C TYR A 123 -1.08 2.04 -13.04
N ARG A 124 -0.17 2.81 -13.64
CA ARG A 124 0.88 3.54 -12.94
C ARG A 124 0.60 5.03 -13.05
N ILE A 125 0.50 5.69 -11.89
CA ILE A 125 0.37 7.13 -11.78
C ILE A 125 1.71 7.67 -11.29
N VAL A 126 2.29 8.61 -12.03
CA VAL A 126 3.51 9.32 -11.61
C VAL A 126 3.15 10.79 -11.43
N GLU A 127 3.44 11.32 -10.27
CA GLU A 127 3.19 12.72 -9.91
C GLU A 127 4.37 13.28 -9.11
N ASP A 128 4.48 14.59 -9.01
CA ASP A 128 5.42 15.21 -8.07
C ASP A 128 5.05 14.79 -6.64
N ILE A 129 6.03 14.71 -5.73
CA ILE A 129 5.71 14.47 -4.32
C ILE A 129 4.75 15.57 -3.87
N PRO A 130 3.51 15.21 -3.49
CA PRO A 130 2.51 16.22 -3.18
C PRO A 130 2.87 16.96 -1.90
N THR A 131 2.73 18.26 -1.93
CA THR A 131 2.88 19.12 -0.75
C THR A 131 1.54 19.32 -0.06
N GLN A 132 1.56 19.40 1.26
CA GLN A 132 0.42 19.73 2.10
C GLN A 132 0.68 21.02 2.85
N GLU A 133 -0.33 21.89 2.94
CA GLU A 133 -0.30 23.08 3.78
C GLU A 133 -0.75 22.70 5.19
N TRP A 134 0.21 22.54 6.11
CA TRP A 134 -0.07 22.10 7.47
C TRP A 134 -0.31 23.27 8.42
N VAL A 135 -1.35 23.14 9.25
CA VAL A 135 -1.57 23.95 10.44
C VAL A 135 -1.17 23.12 11.65
N ILE A 136 -0.06 23.46 12.29
CA ILE A 136 0.45 22.76 13.48
C ILE A 136 -0.23 23.31 14.72
N CYS A 137 -0.75 22.43 15.57
CA CYS A 137 -1.42 22.75 16.84
C CYS A 137 -0.49 22.35 18.01
N GLU A 138 0.43 23.22 18.39
CA GLU A 138 1.49 22.93 19.37
C GLU A 138 0.95 22.54 20.75
N ASP A 139 -0.20 23.10 21.16
CA ASP A 139 -0.84 22.77 22.43
C ASP A 139 -1.51 21.39 22.46
N SER A 140 -1.63 20.73 21.31
CA SER A 140 -2.27 19.42 21.20
C SER A 140 -1.20 18.34 21.04
N THR A 141 -0.96 17.60 22.12
CA THR A 141 0.06 16.53 22.14
C THR A 141 -0.51 15.22 22.63
N ARG A 142 0.05 14.11 22.16
CA ARG A 142 -0.22 12.75 22.68
C ARG A 142 0.97 11.83 22.45
N LYS A 143 0.99 10.71 23.18
CA LYS A 143 1.99 9.64 22.94
C LYS A 143 1.42 8.58 22.01
N ILE A 144 2.23 8.17 21.02
CA ILE A 144 1.95 7.05 20.12
C ILE A 144 3.17 6.14 20.11
N ILE A 145 3.02 4.87 20.47
CA ILE A 145 4.11 3.88 20.60
C ILE A 145 5.38 4.41 21.29
N GLY A 146 5.17 5.25 22.32
CA GLY A 146 6.25 5.81 23.14
C GLY A 146 6.78 7.18 22.70
N PHE A 147 6.50 7.65 21.48
CA PHE A 147 6.93 8.94 20.95
C PHE A 147 5.94 10.05 21.27
N ASN A 148 6.46 11.23 21.60
CA ASN A 148 5.63 12.43 21.77
C ASN A 148 5.25 12.95 20.39
N CYS A 149 3.96 13.15 20.16
CA CYS A 149 3.42 13.58 18.88
C CYS A 149 2.63 14.87 19.04
N THR A 150 2.79 15.77 18.07
CA THR A 150 2.04 17.02 17.94
C THR A 150 0.97 16.87 16.86
N LEU A 151 -0.19 17.49 17.06
CA LEU A 151 -1.28 17.52 16.10
C LEU A 151 -0.96 18.49 14.95
N ALA A 152 -1.23 18.09 13.73
CA ALA A 152 -1.32 18.98 12.58
C ALA A 152 -2.56 18.66 11.74
N THR A 153 -3.10 19.68 11.07
CA THR A 153 -4.28 19.57 10.21
C THR A 153 -4.00 20.15 8.84
N THR A 154 -4.67 19.61 7.82
CA THR A 154 -4.63 20.13 6.45
C THR A 154 -5.87 19.74 5.68
N HIS A 155 -6.23 20.56 4.68
CA HIS A 155 -7.13 20.13 3.61
C HIS A 155 -6.28 19.62 2.43
N PHE A 156 -6.42 18.35 2.07
CA PHE A 156 -5.60 17.74 1.04
C PHE A 156 -6.40 16.70 0.23
N ARG A 157 -6.37 16.84 -1.10
CA ARG A 157 -7.08 15.93 -2.03
C ARG A 157 -8.58 15.81 -1.75
N GLY A 158 -9.22 16.96 -1.46
CA GLY A 158 -10.66 17.05 -1.18
C GLY A 158 -11.07 16.47 0.17
N ARG A 159 -10.13 16.29 1.09
CA ARG A 159 -10.34 15.71 2.42
C ARG A 159 -9.71 16.54 3.52
N ASP A 160 -10.34 16.58 4.68
CA ASP A 160 -9.78 17.16 5.89
C ASP A 160 -9.03 16.11 6.69
N TRP A 161 -7.75 16.37 6.92
CA TRP A 161 -6.84 15.47 7.61
C TRP A 161 -6.45 16.02 8.96
N LYS A 162 -6.43 15.14 9.97
CA LYS A 162 -5.80 15.35 11.28
C LYS A 162 -4.71 14.33 11.43
N VAL A 163 -3.47 14.77 11.63
CA VAL A 163 -2.34 13.88 11.78
C VAL A 163 -1.58 14.16 13.07
N TRP A 164 -0.89 13.14 13.55
CA TRP A 164 -0.02 13.23 14.71
C TRP A 164 1.38 12.83 14.26
N PHE A 165 2.32 13.76 14.37
CA PHE A 165 3.70 13.55 13.94
C PHE A 165 4.66 13.73 15.10
N SER A 166 5.83 13.09 15.04
CA SER A 166 6.88 13.16 16.06
C SER A 166 8.19 13.65 15.45
N GLU A 167 8.72 14.75 15.99
CA GLU A 167 10.04 15.27 15.64
C GLU A 167 11.18 14.43 16.20
N GLU A 168 10.91 13.51 17.16
CA GLU A 168 11.88 12.52 17.63
C GLU A 168 12.34 11.58 16.50
N ILE A 169 11.57 11.52 15.41
CA ILE A 169 11.93 10.83 14.17
C ILE A 169 11.88 11.85 13.03
N PRO A 170 13.01 12.55 12.74
CA PRO A 170 13.04 13.70 11.82
C PRO A 170 13.00 13.28 10.34
N LEU A 171 11.97 12.55 9.98
CA LEU A 171 11.68 12.09 8.61
C LEU A 171 10.36 12.70 8.16
N PRO A 172 10.33 13.54 7.10
CA PRO A 172 9.13 14.23 6.63
C PRO A 172 8.21 13.29 5.83
N LEU A 173 7.95 12.11 6.37
CA LEU A 173 7.20 11.03 5.73
C LEU A 173 6.01 10.61 6.59
N GLY A 174 5.07 9.89 5.99
CA GLY A 174 3.91 9.35 6.67
C GLY A 174 3.17 8.31 5.83
N PRO A 175 2.06 7.79 6.35
CA PRO A 175 1.24 6.82 5.64
C PRO A 175 0.65 7.44 4.36
N TRP A 176 0.40 6.60 3.39
CA TRP A 176 -0.17 6.95 2.08
C TRP A 176 0.67 8.03 1.38
N LYS A 177 0.07 9.18 1.02
CA LYS A 177 0.74 10.32 0.37
C LYS A 177 0.98 11.49 1.32
N LEU A 178 0.78 11.29 2.64
CA LEU A 178 1.00 12.34 3.65
C LEU A 178 2.48 12.49 3.98
N GLY A 179 2.90 13.72 4.26
CA GLY A 179 4.29 14.02 4.61
C GLY A 179 4.55 15.53 4.68
N GLY A 180 5.82 15.94 4.69
CA GLY A 180 6.22 17.36 4.68
C GLY A 180 6.21 18.05 6.04
N LEU A 181 5.84 17.35 7.14
CA LEU A 181 6.01 17.82 8.50
C LEU A 181 7.46 17.61 8.98
N PRO A 182 7.94 18.33 10.01
CA PRO A 182 9.32 18.20 10.50
C PRO A 182 9.62 16.86 11.19
N GLY A 183 8.68 15.92 11.18
CA GLY A 183 8.82 14.60 11.75
C GLY A 183 7.88 13.56 11.12
N LEU A 184 8.08 12.31 11.52
CA LEU A 184 7.32 11.17 11.00
C LEU A 184 5.87 11.22 11.49
N ILE A 185 4.92 11.06 10.56
CA ILE A 185 3.49 10.95 10.90
C ILE A 185 3.22 9.55 11.43
N LEU A 186 2.85 9.48 12.71
CA LEU A 186 2.56 8.23 13.42
C LEU A 186 1.06 7.91 13.49
N ALA A 187 0.19 8.89 13.25
CA ALA A 187 -1.23 8.62 13.04
C ALA A 187 -1.85 9.64 12.08
N ALA A 188 -2.86 9.20 11.36
CA ALA A 188 -3.64 10.02 10.48
C ALA A 188 -5.12 9.65 10.59
N HIS A 189 -5.97 10.66 10.59
CA HIS A 189 -7.43 10.53 10.63
C HIS A 189 -8.03 11.37 9.50
N CYS A 190 -8.97 10.79 8.79
CA CYS A 190 -9.68 11.46 7.73
C CYS A 190 -11.18 11.16 7.85
N ASP A 191 -11.97 12.18 8.16
CA ASP A 191 -13.42 12.07 8.36
C ASP A 191 -13.81 10.89 9.29
N VAL A 192 -14.94 10.23 9.01
CA VAL A 192 -15.42 9.06 9.78
C VAL A 192 -14.97 7.73 9.18
N PHE A 193 -14.23 7.75 8.07
CA PHE A 193 -13.98 6.53 7.31
C PHE A 193 -12.56 5.96 7.43
N LEU A 194 -11.58 6.75 7.83
CA LEU A 194 -10.18 6.31 7.88
C LEU A 194 -9.49 6.72 9.19
N ASP A 195 -8.94 5.73 9.86
CA ASP A 195 -7.97 5.90 10.94
C ASP A 195 -6.74 5.06 10.64
N VAL A 196 -5.59 5.67 10.75
CA VAL A 196 -4.28 5.03 10.61
C VAL A 196 -3.48 5.33 11.86
N ILE A 197 -2.95 4.31 12.52
CA ILE A 197 -2.13 4.50 13.71
C ILE A 197 -0.92 3.57 13.68
N ALA A 198 0.28 4.11 13.94
CA ALA A 198 1.49 3.32 14.04
C ALA A 198 1.39 2.32 15.21
N SER A 199 1.71 1.08 14.93
CA SER A 199 1.69 -0.04 15.89
C SER A 199 3.09 -0.53 16.24
N ASN A 200 4.05 -0.35 15.33
CA ASN A 200 5.43 -0.77 15.54
C ASN A 200 6.40 0.02 14.68
N ILE A 201 7.64 0.18 15.18
CA ILE A 201 8.77 0.73 14.42
C ILE A 201 9.96 -0.22 14.58
N LYS A 202 10.55 -0.62 13.44
CA LYS A 202 11.74 -1.46 13.39
C LYS A 202 12.90 -0.68 12.78
N ARG A 203 14.11 -0.90 13.32
CA ARG A 203 15.37 -0.30 12.86
C ARG A 203 16.43 -1.33 12.48
N GLU A 204 16.17 -2.60 12.80
CA GLU A 204 17.09 -3.72 12.57
C GLU A 204 16.37 -4.86 11.87
N GLN A 205 17.13 -5.71 11.18
CA GLN A 205 16.61 -6.87 10.43
C GLN A 205 15.49 -6.48 9.46
N LEU A 206 15.70 -5.37 8.75
CA LEU A 206 14.70 -4.81 7.85
C LEU A 206 14.74 -5.51 6.48
N PRO A 207 13.59 -5.86 5.92
CA PRO A 207 13.52 -6.17 4.49
C PRO A 207 13.90 -4.92 3.67
N PRO A 208 14.57 -5.08 2.52
CA PRO A 208 14.91 -3.95 1.66
C PRO A 208 13.66 -3.30 1.07
N VAL A 209 13.77 -2.03 0.66
CA VAL A 209 12.78 -1.39 -0.23
C VAL A 209 12.77 -2.17 -1.53
N THR A 210 11.60 -2.68 -1.91
CA THR A 210 11.48 -3.65 -3.00
C THR A 210 10.35 -3.25 -3.94
N PHE A 211 10.61 -3.27 -5.23
CA PHE A 211 9.53 -3.18 -6.22
C PHE A 211 8.81 -4.53 -6.31
N TYR A 212 7.50 -4.51 -6.09
CA TYR A 212 6.65 -5.70 -6.16
C TYR A 212 5.75 -5.64 -7.39
N ASN A 213 5.90 -6.60 -8.29
CA ASN A 213 5.01 -6.80 -9.43
C ASN A 213 4.68 -8.28 -9.60
N PHE A 214 3.82 -8.78 -8.71
CA PHE A 214 3.31 -10.15 -8.80
C PHE A 214 2.47 -10.33 -10.08
N TRP A 215 2.58 -11.48 -10.73
CA TRP A 215 1.95 -11.83 -12.02
C TRP A 215 2.40 -10.97 -13.20
N GLU A 216 3.57 -10.32 -13.15
CA GLU A 216 4.13 -9.50 -14.23
C GLU A 216 3.10 -8.55 -14.86
N LYS A 217 2.33 -7.87 -13.99
CA LYS A 217 1.26 -6.97 -14.42
C LYS A 217 1.80 -5.88 -15.33
N LYS A 218 1.14 -5.70 -16.48
CA LYS A 218 1.46 -4.59 -17.40
C LYS A 218 0.71 -3.35 -16.97
N TYR A 219 1.43 -2.38 -16.40
CA TYR A 219 0.87 -1.12 -15.96
C TYR A 219 0.81 -0.11 -17.11
N LYS A 220 -0.37 0.49 -17.33
CA LYS A 220 -0.56 1.61 -18.25
C LYS A 220 -0.31 2.91 -17.51
N ASN A 221 0.54 3.79 -18.07
CA ASN A 221 0.70 5.12 -17.49
C ASN A 221 -0.60 5.92 -17.65
N ILE A 222 -1.00 6.60 -16.59
CA ILE A 222 -2.19 7.46 -16.57
C ILE A 222 -1.91 8.65 -15.65
N ASP A 223 -2.44 9.81 -15.97
CA ASP A 223 -2.44 10.92 -15.04
C ASP A 223 -3.49 10.71 -13.93
N ARG A 224 -3.27 11.36 -12.80
CA ARG A 224 -4.10 11.19 -11.59
C ARG A 224 -5.58 11.49 -11.82
N LEU A 225 -5.90 12.61 -12.48
CA LEU A 225 -7.31 13.02 -12.68
C LEU A 225 -8.04 12.06 -13.61
N SER A 226 -7.40 11.61 -14.68
CA SER A 226 -7.93 10.58 -15.57
C SER A 226 -8.13 9.24 -14.85
N TYR A 227 -7.22 8.88 -13.94
CA TYR A 227 -7.39 7.71 -13.08
C TYR A 227 -8.60 7.86 -12.16
N LEU A 228 -8.75 8.99 -11.45
CA LEU A 228 -9.89 9.23 -10.54
C LEU A 228 -11.22 9.17 -11.28
N LYS A 229 -11.28 9.73 -12.50
CA LYS A 229 -12.46 9.63 -13.37
C LYS A 229 -12.80 8.19 -13.71
N LYS A 230 -11.80 7.38 -14.14
CA LYS A 230 -12.01 5.96 -14.43
C LYS A 230 -12.43 5.17 -13.19
N ALA A 231 -11.74 5.40 -12.08
CA ALA A 231 -12.04 4.70 -10.83
C ALA A 231 -13.41 5.10 -10.23
N SER A 232 -14.03 6.19 -10.69
CA SER A 232 -15.40 6.61 -10.33
C SER A 232 -16.45 6.15 -11.33
N ASP A 233 -16.04 5.59 -12.47
CA ASP A 233 -16.94 5.11 -13.49
C ASP A 233 -17.50 3.74 -13.11
N HIS A 234 -18.73 3.73 -12.59
CA HIS A 234 -19.42 2.52 -12.14
C HIS A 234 -19.67 1.52 -13.28
N THR A 235 -19.63 1.98 -14.54
CA THR A 235 -19.83 1.09 -15.70
C THR A 235 -18.67 0.13 -15.93
N LEU A 236 -17.49 0.45 -15.40
CA LEU A 236 -16.29 -0.38 -15.49
C LEU A 236 -16.27 -1.55 -14.50
N TYR A 237 -17.25 -1.61 -13.60
CA TYR A 237 -17.32 -2.62 -12.54
C TYR A 237 -18.54 -3.51 -12.66
N PRO A 238 -18.52 -4.73 -12.14
CA PRO A 238 -19.72 -5.56 -12.03
C PRO A 238 -20.83 -4.89 -11.23
N LYS A 239 -22.10 -5.19 -11.59
CA LYS A 239 -23.27 -4.52 -11.02
C LYS A 239 -23.43 -4.62 -9.50
N ASN A 240 -22.78 -5.58 -8.85
CA ASN A 240 -22.95 -5.88 -7.43
C ASN A 240 -21.76 -5.41 -6.56
N ILE A 241 -20.90 -4.55 -7.09
CA ILE A 241 -19.77 -4.01 -6.30
C ILE A 241 -20.24 -2.87 -5.42
N ILE A 242 -19.89 -2.94 -4.14
CA ILE A 242 -20.07 -1.85 -3.19
C ILE A 242 -18.90 -0.88 -3.36
N PHE A 243 -19.23 0.36 -3.73
CA PHE A 243 -18.22 1.42 -3.80
C PHE A 243 -17.98 1.99 -2.40
N ILE A 244 -16.70 2.03 -2.03
CA ILE A 244 -16.26 2.63 -0.78
C ILE A 244 -15.73 4.04 -1.04
N PRO A 245 -15.79 4.96 -0.06
CA PRO A 245 -15.25 6.30 -0.19
C PRO A 245 -13.77 6.25 -0.61
N LYS A 246 -13.36 7.10 -1.54
CA LYS A 246 -11.98 7.19 -1.98
C LYS A 246 -11.18 8.10 -1.07
N MET A 247 -9.88 7.85 -0.97
CA MET A 247 -8.96 8.72 -0.24
C MET A 247 -8.73 10.06 -0.95
N GLU A 248 -8.88 10.08 -2.27
CA GLU A 248 -8.77 11.28 -3.11
C GLU A 248 -10.12 11.57 -3.77
N LEU A 249 -10.59 12.81 -3.72
CA LEU A 249 -11.82 13.27 -4.38
C LEU A 249 -11.55 14.19 -5.57
N GLU A 250 -10.40 14.86 -5.57
CA GLU A 250 -9.98 15.86 -6.57
C GLU A 250 -8.47 15.78 -6.88
#